data_e7964f7020f7edd23158cffde0b67dff
#
_entry.id   e7964f7020f7edd23158cffde0b67dff
#
_cell.length_a   1.000
_cell.length_b   1.000
_cell.length_c   1.000
_cell.angle_alpha   90.00
_cell.angle_beta   90.00
_cell.angle_gamma   90.00
#
_symmetry.space_group_name_H-M   'P 1'
#
loop_
_entity.id
_entity.type
_entity.pdbx_description
1 polymer ?
#
loop_
_entity_poly.entity_id
_entity_poly.type
_entity_poly.pdbx_seq_one_letter_code
_entity_poly.pdbx_strand_id
1 'polypeptide(L)'
;AAFCRDLLRRLEGEKGMPQRAFLVEYRLARHGDYEHGSYPAALLDAFVAYLYLIRTCGFRPENIILSGDSSGGNLALALCRYLRDEGVENVPGSLLLLSPWCDVSRSHSGPLPAPNPFSTTVLNNQSDVITASLLYRNSAVCPLLGRLPASETYKNPYISPVSLQLDAQSGVYPPHWGFCGFPRHVFINTGRAELNSEQHVTLAHRMAEGTVSGVPQYSGDCDYSEDRAHNMSWRDQFPRTKGWVSRHD
;
A
#
# COMPACT_ATOMS: atom_id res chain seq x y z
N ALA A 1 3.26 -0.28 -19.08
CA ALA A 1 2.54 0.14 -20.29
C ALA A 1 1.66 -0.97 -20.89
N ALA A 2 2.15 -2.22 -21.03
CA ALA A 2 1.36 -3.32 -21.59
C ALA A 2 0.11 -3.63 -20.75
N PHE A 3 0.28 -3.82 -19.44
CA PHE A 3 -0.81 -4.07 -18.50
C PHE A 3 -1.93 -3.02 -18.60
N CYS A 4 -1.60 -1.73 -18.53
CA CYS A 4 -2.61 -0.66 -18.62
C CYS A 4 -3.37 -0.68 -19.95
N ARG A 5 -2.67 -0.97 -21.05
CA ARG A 5 -3.29 -1.10 -22.38
C ARG A 5 -4.27 -2.27 -22.44
N ASP A 6 -3.89 -3.41 -21.90
CA ASP A 6 -4.73 -4.61 -21.90
C ASP A 6 -5.93 -4.44 -20.96
N LEU A 7 -5.74 -3.78 -19.82
CA LEU A 7 -6.82 -3.42 -18.90
C LEU A 7 -7.84 -2.50 -19.62
N LEU A 8 -7.37 -1.41 -20.24
CA LEU A 8 -8.25 -0.50 -20.97
C LEU A 8 -9.02 -1.18 -22.10
N ARG A 9 -8.38 -2.08 -22.87
CA ARG A 9 -9.05 -2.86 -23.92
C ARG A 9 -10.16 -3.74 -23.37
N ARG A 10 -9.96 -4.37 -22.20
CA ARG A 10 -10.97 -5.22 -21.56
C ARG A 10 -12.16 -4.43 -21.02
N LEU A 11 -11.94 -3.18 -20.68
CA LEU A 11 -12.97 -2.26 -20.17
C LEU A 11 -13.61 -1.40 -21.26
N GLU A 12 -13.16 -1.54 -22.52
CA GLU A 12 -13.68 -0.78 -23.65
C GLU A 12 -15.17 -1.05 -23.87
N GLY A 13 -15.95 0.02 -23.95
CA GLY A 13 -17.40 -0.06 -24.14
C GLY A 13 -18.23 -0.13 -22.85
N GLU A 14 -17.61 -0.40 -21.71
CA GLU A 14 -18.30 -0.40 -20.43
C GLU A 14 -18.51 1.03 -19.91
N LYS A 15 -19.75 1.40 -19.61
CA LYS A 15 -20.07 2.74 -19.09
C LYS A 15 -19.43 2.96 -17.70
N GLY A 16 -18.82 4.12 -17.54
CA GLY A 16 -18.23 4.50 -16.27
C GLY A 16 -16.85 3.90 -16.01
N MET A 17 -16.29 3.14 -16.96
CA MET A 17 -14.95 2.56 -16.84
C MET A 17 -13.87 3.51 -17.37
N PRO A 18 -12.60 3.36 -16.91
CA PRO A 18 -11.48 4.19 -17.34
C PRO A 18 -11.28 4.13 -18.86
N GLN A 19 -11.17 5.32 -19.48
CA GLN A 19 -10.97 5.46 -20.93
C GLN A 19 -9.50 5.77 -21.27
N ARG A 20 -8.71 6.17 -20.29
CA ARG A 20 -7.32 6.62 -20.47
C ARG A 20 -6.47 6.16 -19.31
N ALA A 21 -5.20 5.87 -19.57
CA ALA A 21 -4.19 5.66 -18.56
C ALA A 21 -3.10 6.72 -18.68
N PHE A 22 -2.74 7.30 -17.56
CA PHE A 22 -1.60 8.20 -17.41
C PHE A 22 -0.54 7.50 -16.56
N LEU A 23 0.64 7.29 -17.11
CA LEU A 23 1.71 6.61 -16.42
C LEU A 23 2.72 7.65 -15.93
N VAL A 24 3.00 7.59 -14.65
CA VAL A 24 3.98 8.47 -14.01
C VAL A 24 5.34 7.79 -14.01
N GLU A 25 6.32 8.42 -14.65
CA GLU A 25 7.72 8.03 -14.56
C GLU A 25 8.37 8.85 -13.44
N TYR A 26 8.35 8.30 -12.24
CA TYR A 26 8.90 8.94 -11.06
C TYR A 26 10.34 8.52 -10.79
N ARG A 27 11.08 9.36 -10.06
CA ARG A 27 12.47 9.08 -9.67
C ARG A 27 12.56 7.84 -8.81
N LEU A 28 13.48 6.96 -9.16
CA LEU A 28 13.72 5.71 -8.44
C LEU A 28 14.83 5.88 -7.42
N ALA A 29 14.61 5.35 -6.23
CA ALA A 29 15.65 5.22 -5.21
C ALA A 29 16.74 4.25 -5.69
N ARG A 30 18.00 4.66 -5.60
CA ARG A 30 19.16 3.89 -6.10
C ARG A 30 20.24 3.79 -5.05
N HIS A 31 20.91 2.66 -5.01
CA HIS A 31 22.09 2.49 -4.17
C HIS A 31 23.18 3.50 -4.55
N GLY A 32 23.74 4.18 -3.56
CA GLY A 32 24.79 5.18 -3.76
C GLY A 32 24.31 6.57 -4.18
N ASP A 33 23.02 6.72 -4.53
CA ASP A 33 22.41 8.01 -4.84
C ASP A 33 21.31 8.34 -3.83
N TYR A 34 21.72 8.85 -2.69
CA TYR A 34 20.80 9.17 -1.60
C TYR A 34 20.23 10.61 -1.67
N GLU A 35 20.54 11.35 -2.72
CA GLU A 35 20.12 12.76 -2.84
C GLU A 35 18.98 12.95 -3.82
N HIS A 36 18.93 12.17 -4.90
CA HIS A 36 18.03 12.46 -6.02
C HIS A 36 16.77 11.60 -6.05
N GLY A 37 16.85 10.34 -5.65
CA GLY A 37 15.73 9.38 -5.78
C GLY A 37 15.16 8.86 -4.47
N SER A 38 15.77 9.18 -3.32
CA SER A 38 15.27 8.76 -2.01
C SER A 38 14.00 9.51 -1.63
N TYR A 39 13.27 8.96 -0.64
CA TYR A 39 12.08 9.62 -0.10
C TYR A 39 12.41 11.08 0.31
N PRO A 40 11.57 12.06 -0.07
CA PRO A 40 10.23 11.93 -0.68
C PRO A 40 10.21 12.14 -2.22
N ALA A 41 11.30 11.94 -2.95
CA ALA A 41 11.42 12.32 -4.37
C ALA A 41 10.28 11.76 -5.25
N ALA A 42 10.01 10.46 -5.18
CA ALA A 42 8.93 9.82 -5.93
C ALA A 42 7.54 10.37 -5.55
N LEU A 43 7.32 10.71 -4.28
CA LEU A 43 6.07 11.32 -3.83
C LEU A 43 5.85 12.70 -4.44
N LEU A 44 6.90 13.51 -4.52
CA LEU A 44 6.84 14.84 -5.15
C LEU A 44 6.55 14.72 -6.64
N ASP A 45 7.18 13.76 -7.33
CA ASP A 45 6.93 13.52 -8.76
C ASP A 45 5.48 13.07 -9.01
N ALA A 46 4.96 12.15 -8.18
CA ALA A 46 3.58 11.69 -8.26
C ALA A 46 2.57 12.82 -7.94
N PHE A 47 2.90 13.68 -6.98
CA PHE A 47 2.08 14.83 -6.64
C PHE A 47 2.00 15.83 -7.79
N VAL A 48 3.13 16.19 -8.41
CA VAL A 48 3.16 17.08 -9.56
C VAL A 48 2.37 16.50 -10.74
N ALA A 49 2.51 15.18 -10.97
CA ALA A 49 1.75 14.48 -12.00
C ALA A 49 0.24 14.52 -11.74
N TYR A 50 -0.17 14.35 -10.48
CA TYR A 50 -1.58 14.46 -10.07
C TYR A 50 -2.13 15.89 -10.27
N LEU A 51 -1.37 16.90 -9.87
CA LEU A 51 -1.74 18.31 -10.11
C LEU A 51 -1.87 18.62 -11.60
N TYR A 52 -0.99 18.08 -12.44
CA TYR A 52 -1.09 18.24 -13.89
C TYR A 52 -2.42 17.69 -14.44
N LEU A 53 -2.82 16.49 -13.99
CA LEU A 53 -4.10 15.92 -14.41
C LEU A 53 -5.30 16.80 -14.02
N ILE A 54 -5.29 17.36 -12.83
CA ILE A 54 -6.39 18.17 -12.32
C ILE A 54 -6.36 19.59 -12.90
N ARG A 55 -5.24 20.29 -12.76
CA ARG A 55 -5.13 21.73 -13.05
C ARG A 55 -4.92 22.02 -14.53
N THR A 56 -4.23 21.13 -15.25
CA THR A 56 -3.91 21.34 -16.66
C THR A 56 -4.82 20.55 -17.58
N CYS A 57 -5.05 19.27 -17.28
CA CYS A 57 -5.91 18.41 -18.09
C CYS A 57 -7.41 18.52 -17.73
N GLY A 58 -7.75 19.12 -16.59
CA GLY A 58 -9.14 19.34 -16.16
C GLY A 58 -9.87 18.09 -15.68
N PHE A 59 -9.15 17.03 -15.30
CA PHE A 59 -9.77 15.86 -14.71
C PHE A 59 -10.29 16.19 -13.30
N ARG A 60 -11.49 15.74 -12.99
CA ARG A 60 -12.03 15.81 -11.63
C ARG A 60 -11.45 14.69 -10.79
N PRO A 61 -11.03 14.96 -9.53
CA PRO A 61 -10.45 13.94 -8.65
C PRO A 61 -11.27 12.66 -8.53
N GLU A 62 -12.59 12.79 -8.42
CA GLU A 62 -13.51 11.67 -8.31
C GLU A 62 -13.56 10.75 -9.54
N ASN A 63 -13.07 11.22 -10.69
CA ASN A 63 -12.96 10.46 -11.93
C ASN A 63 -11.56 9.86 -12.14
N ILE A 64 -10.69 9.96 -11.17
CA ILE A 64 -9.34 9.40 -11.22
C ILE A 64 -9.29 8.12 -10.37
N ILE A 65 -8.83 7.05 -10.99
CA ILE A 65 -8.43 5.83 -10.28
C ILE A 65 -6.89 5.88 -10.17
N LEU A 66 -6.40 5.99 -8.96
CA LEU A 66 -4.96 5.89 -8.71
C LEU A 66 -4.57 4.42 -8.54
N SER A 67 -3.63 3.95 -9.34
CA SER A 67 -3.20 2.56 -9.32
C SER A 67 -1.70 2.45 -9.08
N GLY A 68 -1.31 1.42 -8.34
CA GLY A 68 0.10 1.11 -8.10
C GLY A 68 0.34 -0.35 -7.76
N ASP A 69 1.46 -0.87 -8.27
CA ASP A 69 1.93 -2.22 -8.01
C ASP A 69 3.15 -2.16 -7.07
N SER A 70 3.20 -3.01 -6.06
CA SER A 70 4.31 -3.14 -5.11
C SER A 70 4.71 -1.78 -4.48
N SER A 71 5.91 -1.29 -4.73
CA SER A 71 6.37 0.05 -4.31
C SER A 71 5.54 1.18 -4.90
N GLY A 72 4.96 0.99 -6.09
CA GLY A 72 3.98 1.93 -6.67
C GLY A 72 2.68 1.98 -5.88
N GLY A 73 2.26 0.88 -5.27
CA GLY A 73 1.14 0.84 -4.32
C GLY A 73 1.44 1.63 -3.04
N ASN A 74 2.67 1.53 -2.52
CA ASN A 74 3.14 2.37 -1.42
C ASN A 74 3.08 3.86 -1.79
N LEU A 75 3.59 4.21 -2.98
CA LEU A 75 3.56 5.57 -3.48
C LEU A 75 2.13 6.12 -3.63
N ALA A 76 1.20 5.29 -4.11
CA ALA A 76 -0.22 5.67 -4.22
C ALA A 76 -0.84 5.97 -2.84
N LEU A 77 -0.54 5.15 -1.83
CA LEU A 77 -0.96 5.39 -0.45
C LEU A 77 -0.35 6.67 0.13
N ALA A 78 0.95 6.88 -0.09
CA ALA A 78 1.65 8.09 0.34
C ALA A 78 1.06 9.35 -0.32
N LEU A 79 0.75 9.31 -1.62
CA LEU A 79 0.12 10.43 -2.34
C LEU A 79 -1.27 10.74 -1.78
N CYS A 80 -2.12 9.73 -1.56
CA CYS A 80 -3.44 9.96 -0.95
C CYS A 80 -3.32 10.60 0.44
N ARG A 81 -2.37 10.13 1.24
CA ARG A 81 -2.10 10.71 2.56
C ARG A 81 -1.67 12.16 2.44
N TYR A 82 -0.75 12.46 1.55
CA TYR A 82 -0.24 13.82 1.33
C TYR A 82 -1.34 14.78 0.89
N LEU A 83 -2.16 14.38 -0.10
CA LEU A 83 -3.29 15.20 -0.58
C LEU A 83 -4.27 15.52 0.54
N ARG A 84 -4.60 14.53 1.36
CA ARG A 84 -5.49 14.69 2.51
C ARG A 84 -4.89 15.58 3.59
N ASP A 85 -3.64 15.31 3.99
CA ASP A 85 -3.02 15.97 5.14
C ASP A 85 -2.71 17.44 4.83
N GLU A 86 -2.28 17.75 3.61
CA GLU A 86 -1.99 19.11 3.17
C GLU A 86 -3.22 19.87 2.66
N GLY A 87 -4.31 19.17 2.33
CA GLY A 87 -5.54 19.79 1.83
C GLY A 87 -5.38 20.57 0.53
N VAL A 88 -4.34 20.26 -0.26
CA VAL A 88 -4.01 21.01 -1.48
C VAL A 88 -4.97 20.70 -2.62
N GLU A 89 -5.42 19.47 -2.69
CA GLU A 89 -6.42 18.96 -3.64
C GLU A 89 -7.18 17.79 -3.00
N ASN A 90 -8.36 17.48 -3.58
CA ASN A 90 -9.10 16.31 -3.17
C ASN A 90 -8.34 15.02 -3.54
N VAL A 91 -8.50 13.99 -2.71
CA VAL A 91 -8.00 12.67 -3.02
C VAL A 91 -8.70 12.07 -4.26
N PRO A 92 -8.07 11.13 -5.00
CA PRO A 92 -8.71 10.46 -6.14
C PRO A 92 -9.99 9.72 -5.72
N GLY A 93 -10.88 9.46 -6.66
CA GLY A 93 -12.15 8.76 -6.39
C GLY A 93 -11.96 7.32 -5.98
N SER A 94 -10.90 6.66 -6.48
CA SER A 94 -10.65 5.24 -6.22
C SER A 94 -9.16 4.91 -6.15
N LEU A 95 -8.84 3.82 -5.43
CA LEU A 95 -7.52 3.19 -5.39
C LEU A 95 -7.60 1.77 -5.96
N LEU A 96 -6.64 1.42 -6.81
CA LEU A 96 -6.38 0.05 -7.25
C LEU A 96 -4.95 -0.33 -6.86
N LEU A 97 -4.81 -1.13 -5.84
CA LEU A 97 -3.54 -1.53 -5.27
C LEU A 97 -3.25 -3.00 -5.61
N LEU A 98 -2.13 -3.24 -6.27
CA LEU A 98 -1.68 -4.56 -6.67
C LEU A 98 -0.48 -4.93 -5.80
N SER A 99 -0.65 -5.90 -4.92
CA SER A 99 0.41 -6.39 -4.02
C SER A 99 1.23 -5.26 -3.36
N PRO A 100 0.59 -4.24 -2.74
CA PRO A 100 1.26 -3.01 -2.33
C PRO A 100 2.31 -3.29 -1.24
N TRP A 101 3.53 -2.79 -1.41
CA TRP A 101 4.54 -2.85 -0.34
C TRP A 101 4.23 -1.79 0.73
N CYS A 102 3.35 -2.11 1.65
CA CYS A 102 2.76 -1.14 2.60
C CYS A 102 3.38 -1.17 4.02
N ASP A 103 4.32 -2.04 4.27
CA ASP A 103 5.21 -1.98 5.44
C ASP A 103 6.66 -2.23 5.03
N VAL A 104 7.45 -1.18 5.06
CA VAL A 104 8.89 -1.22 4.75
C VAL A 104 9.69 -1.70 5.96
N SER A 105 9.08 -1.68 7.14
CA SER A 105 9.65 -2.20 8.38
C SER A 105 9.55 -3.72 8.45
N ARG A 106 10.00 -4.28 9.54
CA ARG A 106 9.87 -5.70 9.84
C ARG A 106 8.79 -5.98 10.88
N SER A 107 7.85 -5.07 11.05
CA SER A 107 6.90 -5.15 12.15
C SER A 107 6.04 -6.42 12.10
N HIS A 108 5.67 -6.88 10.89
CA HIS A 108 4.91 -8.12 10.70
C HIS A 108 5.75 -9.40 10.86
N SER A 109 7.03 -9.34 10.50
CA SER A 109 7.90 -10.51 10.58
C SER A 109 8.61 -10.70 11.93
N GLY A 110 8.55 -9.69 12.81
CA GLY A 110 9.23 -9.72 14.11
C GLY A 110 10.72 -9.43 14.02
N PRO A 111 11.37 -9.31 15.19
CA PRO A 111 12.78 -8.91 15.29
C PRO A 111 13.74 -10.01 14.82
N LEU A 112 14.89 -9.60 14.28
CA LEU A 112 16.03 -10.52 14.09
C LEU A 112 16.77 -10.71 15.43
N PRO A 113 17.40 -11.88 15.66
CA PRO A 113 17.53 -13.04 14.76
C PRO A 113 16.37 -14.05 14.82
N ALA A 114 15.35 -13.81 15.63
CA ALA A 114 14.21 -14.72 15.83
C ALA A 114 12.92 -14.13 15.23
N PRO A 115 12.73 -14.20 13.90
CA PRO A 115 11.49 -13.76 13.29
C PRO A 115 10.33 -14.63 13.74
N ASN A 116 9.11 -14.08 13.69
CA ASN A 116 7.90 -14.86 13.93
C ASN A 116 7.78 -15.99 12.87
N PRO A 117 7.87 -17.28 13.28
CA PRO A 117 7.85 -18.40 12.35
C PRO A 117 6.52 -18.56 11.61
N PHE A 118 5.46 -17.92 12.09
CA PHE A 118 4.12 -17.95 11.50
C PHE A 118 3.84 -16.73 10.62
N SER A 119 4.76 -15.80 10.48
CA SER A 119 4.58 -14.67 9.56
C SER A 119 4.66 -15.13 8.11
N THR A 120 3.87 -14.51 7.22
CA THR A 120 3.94 -14.80 5.79
C THR A 120 5.32 -14.49 5.21
N THR A 121 6.05 -13.55 5.78
CA THR A 121 7.45 -13.28 5.44
C THR A 121 8.35 -14.50 5.61
N VAL A 122 8.08 -15.35 6.58
CA VAL A 122 8.84 -16.59 6.80
C VAL A 122 8.24 -17.75 6.00
N LEU A 123 6.93 -17.94 6.08
CA LEU A 123 6.23 -19.06 5.44
C LEU A 123 6.33 -19.01 3.92
N ASN A 124 6.18 -17.84 3.33
CA ASN A 124 6.13 -17.63 1.88
C ASN A 124 7.49 -17.26 1.25
N ASN A 125 8.58 -17.29 2.01
CA ASN A 125 9.90 -16.86 1.51
C ASN A 125 10.45 -17.72 0.36
N GLN A 126 9.90 -18.89 0.13
CA GLN A 126 10.27 -19.77 -0.98
C GLN A 126 9.25 -19.83 -2.11
N SER A 127 8.02 -19.34 -1.87
CA SER A 127 6.94 -19.34 -2.85
C SER A 127 6.81 -18.01 -3.61
N ASP A 128 7.33 -16.93 -3.03
CA ASP A 128 7.31 -15.62 -3.67
C ASP A 128 8.51 -15.42 -4.59
N VAL A 129 8.34 -14.65 -5.66
CA VAL A 129 9.43 -14.19 -6.53
C VAL A 129 10.34 -13.18 -5.83
N ILE A 130 9.83 -12.51 -4.80
CA ILE A 130 10.56 -11.59 -3.95
C ILE A 130 10.98 -12.33 -2.68
N THR A 131 12.26 -12.25 -2.31
CA THR A 131 12.74 -12.83 -1.08
C THR A 131 12.81 -11.82 0.05
N ALA A 132 12.67 -12.29 1.29
CA ALA A 132 12.83 -11.44 2.48
C ALA A 132 14.21 -10.73 2.50
N SER A 133 15.24 -11.34 1.94
CA SER A 133 16.56 -10.72 1.83
C SER A 133 16.58 -9.55 0.85
N LEU A 134 15.81 -9.59 -0.21
CA LEU A 134 15.71 -8.50 -1.18
C LEU A 134 14.97 -7.30 -0.55
N LEU A 135 13.87 -7.55 0.14
CA LEU A 135 13.08 -6.48 0.75
C LEU A 135 13.75 -5.83 1.95
N TYR A 136 14.31 -6.66 2.87
CA TYR A 136 14.69 -6.18 4.20
C TYR A 136 16.20 -6.09 4.46
N ARG A 137 17.03 -6.59 3.55
CA ARG A 137 18.48 -6.40 3.61
C ARG A 137 18.86 -5.19 2.78
N ASN A 138 19.01 -4.04 3.38
CA ASN A 138 19.64 -2.81 2.83
C ASN A 138 19.51 -2.52 1.31
N SER A 139 19.07 -3.48 0.51
CA SER A 139 19.03 -3.38 -0.95
C SER A 139 17.87 -2.51 -1.46
N ALA A 140 16.72 -2.54 -0.78
CA ALA A 140 15.57 -1.69 -1.14
C ALA A 140 15.32 -0.58 -0.11
N VAL A 141 15.45 -0.89 1.18
CA VAL A 141 15.13 0.03 2.28
C VAL A 141 16.12 1.19 2.37
N CYS A 142 17.44 0.92 2.30
CA CYS A 142 18.45 1.99 2.42
C CYS A 142 18.36 3.02 1.30
N PRO A 143 18.24 2.65 0.01
CA PRO A 143 18.02 3.63 -1.04
C PRO A 143 16.73 4.45 -0.85
N LEU A 144 15.65 3.82 -0.40
CA LEU A 144 14.40 4.51 -0.13
C LEU A 144 14.56 5.58 0.96
N LEU A 145 15.20 5.23 2.07
CA LEU A 145 15.41 6.16 3.18
C LEU A 145 16.41 7.28 2.86
N GLY A 146 17.42 6.99 2.05
CA GLY A 146 18.50 7.94 1.78
C GLY A 146 19.22 8.34 3.05
N ARG A 147 19.06 9.62 3.44
CA ARG A 147 19.67 10.17 4.67
C ARG A 147 18.75 10.11 5.89
N LEU A 148 17.55 9.62 5.75
CA LEU A 148 16.62 9.48 6.87
C LEU A 148 17.09 8.38 7.84
N PRO A 149 16.85 8.53 9.14
CA PRO A 149 17.18 7.50 10.11
C PRO A 149 16.35 6.25 9.91
N ALA A 150 16.91 5.09 10.23
CA ALA A 150 16.24 3.79 10.09
C ALA A 150 14.89 3.72 10.83
N SER A 151 14.71 4.54 11.88
CA SER A 151 13.44 4.63 12.61
C SER A 151 12.25 5.07 11.74
N GLU A 152 12.50 5.76 10.62
CA GLU A 152 11.43 6.16 9.70
C GLU A 152 10.73 4.95 9.05
N THR A 153 11.38 3.80 8.96
CA THR A 153 10.75 2.58 8.43
C THR A 153 9.53 2.15 9.24
N TYR A 154 9.48 2.39 10.53
CA TYR A 154 8.40 1.90 11.39
C TYR A 154 7.53 3.00 12.02
N LYS A 155 7.97 4.24 12.05
CA LYS A 155 7.23 5.36 12.65
C LYS A 155 6.66 6.36 11.63
N ASN A 156 7.04 6.25 10.35
CA ASN A 156 6.58 7.18 9.32
C ASN A 156 5.44 6.57 8.49
N PRO A 157 4.20 7.07 8.64
CA PRO A 157 3.04 6.53 7.95
C PRO A 157 3.03 6.77 6.44
N TYR A 158 3.91 7.62 5.92
CA TYR A 158 4.12 7.79 4.48
C TYR A 158 5.01 6.70 3.88
N ILE A 159 5.88 6.10 4.71
CA ILE A 159 6.81 5.05 4.30
C ILE A 159 6.22 3.67 4.59
N SER A 160 5.67 3.48 5.79
CA SER A 160 5.08 2.21 6.24
C SER A 160 3.67 2.42 6.82
N PRO A 161 2.67 2.66 5.95
CA PRO A 161 1.31 2.99 6.38
C PRO A 161 0.64 1.91 7.24
N VAL A 162 1.15 0.68 7.23
CA VAL A 162 0.60 -0.43 8.04
C VAL A 162 1.59 -1.01 9.03
N SER A 163 2.70 -0.33 9.30
CA SER A 163 3.60 -0.78 10.36
C SER A 163 2.85 -1.00 11.68
N LEU A 164 3.09 -2.15 12.32
CA LEU A 164 2.49 -2.49 13.61
C LEU A 164 3.07 -1.66 14.76
N GLN A 165 4.16 -0.92 14.49
CA GLN A 165 4.82 -0.07 15.47
C GLN A 165 4.34 1.40 15.43
N LEU A 166 3.56 1.79 14.42
CA LEU A 166 2.98 3.14 14.35
C LEU A 166 2.17 3.46 15.60
N ASP A 167 1.39 2.49 16.09
CA ASP A 167 0.45 2.67 17.18
C ASP A 167 1.14 2.71 18.55
N ALA A 168 2.23 1.95 18.69
CA ALA A 168 2.96 1.84 19.96
C ALA A 168 3.79 3.10 20.32
N GLN A 169 4.18 3.88 19.32
CA GLN A 169 5.13 4.98 19.52
C GLN A 169 4.53 6.37 19.31
N SER A 170 3.46 6.48 18.55
CA SER A 170 2.97 7.81 18.17
C SER A 170 2.03 8.41 19.19
N GLY A 171 1.30 7.62 19.97
CA GLY A 171 0.27 8.12 20.89
C GLY A 171 -0.76 9.07 20.25
N VAL A 172 -0.54 9.41 18.97
CA VAL A 172 -1.17 10.52 18.26
C VAL A 172 -2.20 10.02 17.24
N TYR A 173 -2.06 8.77 16.76
CA TYR A 173 -2.96 8.24 15.73
C TYR A 173 -3.49 6.86 16.10
N PRO A 174 -4.79 6.73 16.43
CA PRO A 174 -5.45 5.44 16.30
C PRO A 174 -5.27 4.92 14.86
N PRO A 175 -5.05 3.61 14.64
CA PRO A 175 -4.77 3.03 13.31
C PRO A 175 -5.75 3.43 12.21
N HIS A 176 -7.03 3.56 12.56
CA HIS A 176 -8.10 3.92 11.64
C HIS A 176 -8.01 5.37 11.15
N TRP A 177 -7.53 6.30 11.94
CA TRP A 177 -7.37 7.68 11.50
C TRP A 177 -6.33 7.83 10.40
N GLY A 178 -5.41 6.88 10.31
CA GLY A 178 -4.44 6.82 9.25
C GLY A 178 -5.05 6.80 7.84
N PHE A 179 -6.29 6.30 7.69
CA PHE A 179 -6.97 6.14 6.41
C PHE A 179 -8.30 6.90 6.32
N CYS A 180 -8.69 7.64 7.36
CA CYS A 180 -9.82 8.54 7.29
C CYS A 180 -9.59 9.59 6.19
N GLY A 181 -10.58 9.83 5.33
CA GLY A 181 -10.48 10.75 4.19
C GLY A 181 -9.77 10.19 2.96
N PHE A 182 -9.39 8.92 2.95
CA PHE A 182 -8.92 8.22 1.76
C PHE A 182 -10.07 7.96 0.77
N PRO A 183 -9.77 7.57 -0.49
CA PRO A 183 -10.78 7.25 -1.48
C PRO A 183 -11.83 6.27 -0.99
N ARG A 184 -13.09 6.48 -1.37
CA ARG A 184 -14.21 5.63 -0.92
C ARG A 184 -14.14 4.21 -1.46
N HIS A 185 -13.59 4.06 -2.65
CA HIS A 185 -13.47 2.78 -3.34
C HIS A 185 -12.00 2.37 -3.37
N VAL A 186 -11.69 1.30 -2.67
CA VAL A 186 -10.34 0.74 -2.64
C VAL A 186 -10.42 -0.73 -3.00
N PHE A 187 -9.66 -1.11 -4.02
CA PHE A 187 -9.47 -2.49 -4.41
C PHE A 187 -8.02 -2.88 -4.13
N ILE A 188 -7.83 -3.96 -3.37
CA ILE A 188 -6.51 -4.52 -3.05
C ILE A 188 -6.46 -5.93 -3.62
N ASN A 189 -5.57 -6.17 -4.57
CA ASN A 189 -5.25 -7.49 -5.09
C ASN A 189 -4.00 -8.00 -4.37
N THR A 190 -4.02 -9.27 -3.97
CA THR A 190 -2.88 -9.93 -3.30
C THR A 190 -2.89 -11.43 -3.57
N GLY A 191 -1.73 -12.01 -3.78
CA GLY A 191 -1.54 -13.46 -3.81
C GLY A 191 -1.39 -14.03 -2.41
N ARG A 192 -2.02 -15.20 -2.15
CA ARG A 192 -1.93 -15.87 -0.84
C ARG A 192 -0.50 -16.32 -0.50
N ALA A 193 0.27 -16.66 -1.53
CA ALA A 193 1.65 -17.10 -1.41
C ALA A 193 2.66 -15.95 -1.41
N GLU A 194 2.21 -14.70 -1.39
CA GLU A 194 3.07 -13.54 -1.33
C GLU A 194 3.65 -13.33 0.08
N LEU A 195 4.87 -12.87 0.10
CA LEU A 195 5.66 -12.59 1.30
C LEU A 195 5.01 -11.51 2.18
N ASN A 196 4.33 -10.56 1.54
CA ASN A 196 3.70 -9.41 2.19
C ASN A 196 2.19 -9.57 2.39
N SER A 197 1.62 -10.77 2.21
CA SER A 197 0.16 -10.95 2.25
C SER A 197 -0.48 -10.51 3.58
N GLU A 198 0.20 -10.65 4.72
CA GLU A 198 -0.25 -10.12 6.02
C GLU A 198 -0.35 -8.59 6.04
N GLN A 199 0.58 -7.90 5.38
CA GLN A 199 0.54 -6.44 5.27
C GLN A 199 -0.69 -6.00 4.48
N HIS A 200 -1.05 -6.73 3.42
CA HIS A 200 -2.21 -6.42 2.59
C HIS A 200 -3.52 -6.63 3.36
N VAL A 201 -3.59 -7.71 4.15
CA VAL A 201 -4.74 -7.96 5.04
C VAL A 201 -4.83 -6.87 6.10
N THR A 202 -3.72 -6.49 6.73
CA THR A 202 -3.68 -5.40 7.70
C THR A 202 -4.14 -4.08 7.09
N LEU A 203 -3.67 -3.77 5.86
CA LEU A 203 -4.09 -2.59 5.12
C LEU A 203 -5.60 -2.57 4.88
N ALA A 204 -6.16 -3.68 4.39
CA ALA A 204 -7.59 -3.80 4.13
C ALA A 204 -8.41 -3.58 5.40
N HIS A 205 -8.00 -4.18 6.51
CA HIS A 205 -8.68 -4.00 7.79
C HIS A 205 -8.58 -2.56 8.30
N ARG A 206 -7.41 -1.95 8.29
CA ARG A 206 -7.22 -0.55 8.70
C ARG A 206 -8.01 0.42 7.84
N MET A 207 -8.10 0.19 6.52
CA MET A 207 -8.88 1.05 5.63
C MET A 207 -10.38 0.93 5.83
N ALA A 208 -10.91 -0.25 6.19
CA ALA A 208 -12.34 -0.39 6.38
C ALA A 208 -12.81 -0.02 7.80
N GLU A 209 -11.92 0.16 8.76
CA GLU A 209 -12.26 0.71 10.07
C GLU A 209 -12.83 2.12 9.91
N GLY A 210 -13.87 2.44 10.64
CA GLY A 210 -14.56 3.72 10.49
C GLY A 210 -15.52 3.82 9.29
N THR A 211 -15.64 2.77 8.46
CA THR A 211 -16.70 2.67 7.45
C THR A 211 -17.94 1.94 8.01
N VAL A 212 -19.10 2.08 7.33
CA VAL A 212 -20.39 1.56 7.81
C VAL A 212 -20.40 0.09 8.18
N SER A 213 -19.69 -0.78 7.46
CA SER A 213 -19.61 -2.22 7.81
C SER A 213 -18.41 -2.59 8.66
N GLY A 214 -17.40 -1.71 8.78
CA GLY A 214 -16.23 -1.92 9.63
C GLY A 214 -15.37 -3.16 9.32
N VAL A 215 -15.61 -3.83 8.20
CA VAL A 215 -14.87 -5.03 7.76
C VAL A 215 -14.63 -5.00 6.26
N PRO A 216 -13.48 -5.49 5.76
CA PRO A 216 -13.25 -5.62 4.34
C PRO A 216 -14.15 -6.68 3.73
N GLN A 217 -14.50 -6.51 2.47
CA GLN A 217 -15.16 -7.55 1.67
C GLN A 217 -14.07 -8.29 0.90
N TYR A 218 -14.11 -9.60 0.98
CA TYR A 218 -13.18 -10.47 0.28
C TYR A 218 -13.89 -11.12 -0.91
N SER A 219 -13.22 -11.16 -2.06
CA SER A 219 -13.68 -11.88 -3.25
C SER A 219 -12.61 -12.88 -3.69
N GLY A 220 -13.03 -14.04 -4.17
CA GLY A 220 -12.17 -15.15 -4.56
C GLY A 220 -12.45 -16.41 -3.73
N ASP A 221 -11.85 -17.53 -4.11
CA ASP A 221 -12.05 -18.84 -3.46
C ASP A 221 -11.30 -19.00 -2.13
N CYS A 222 -11.24 -17.94 -1.33
CA CYS A 222 -10.52 -17.94 -0.08
C CYS A 222 -11.43 -18.37 1.07
N ASP A 223 -11.26 -19.59 1.52
CA ASP A 223 -11.75 -19.99 2.84
C ASP A 223 -10.83 -19.42 3.93
N TYR A 224 -11.25 -18.27 4.48
CA TYR A 224 -10.56 -17.63 5.60
C TYR A 224 -10.72 -18.38 6.94
N SER A 225 -11.46 -19.46 6.97
CA SER A 225 -11.66 -20.24 8.19
C SER A 225 -10.35 -20.85 8.70
N GLU A 226 -9.46 -21.26 7.79
CA GLU A 226 -8.15 -21.80 8.16
C GLU A 226 -7.14 -20.69 8.55
N ASP A 227 -7.14 -19.55 7.87
CA ASP A 227 -6.29 -18.40 8.26
C ASP A 227 -6.69 -17.81 9.62
N ARG A 228 -7.93 -18.02 10.07
CA ARG A 228 -8.36 -17.62 11.41
C ARG A 228 -7.56 -18.31 12.51
N ALA A 229 -7.14 -19.55 12.30
CA ALA A 229 -6.39 -20.30 13.30
C ALA A 229 -4.93 -19.84 13.41
N HIS A 230 -4.33 -19.35 12.32
CA HIS A 230 -2.90 -19.00 12.28
C HIS A 230 -2.60 -17.54 12.68
N ASN A 231 -3.60 -16.66 12.58
CA ASN A 231 -3.45 -15.22 12.81
C ASN A 231 -4.27 -14.65 13.98
N MET A 232 -4.69 -15.48 14.91
CA MET A 232 -5.51 -15.05 16.07
C MET A 232 -4.86 -13.95 16.92
N SER A 233 -3.53 -13.96 17.06
CA SER A 233 -2.81 -13.03 17.95
C SER A 233 -2.80 -11.57 17.48
N TRP A 234 -2.91 -11.29 16.19
CA TRP A 234 -2.94 -9.93 15.68
C TRP A 234 -4.36 -9.38 15.48
N ARG A 235 -5.36 -10.27 15.31
CA ARG A 235 -6.78 -9.88 15.25
C ARG A 235 -7.31 -9.28 16.53
N ASP A 236 -6.78 -9.74 17.66
CA ASP A 236 -7.16 -9.21 18.97
C ASP A 236 -6.56 -7.83 19.24
N GLN A 237 -5.54 -7.43 18.46
CA GLN A 237 -4.83 -6.17 18.61
C GLN A 237 -5.32 -5.06 17.66
N PHE A 238 -6.08 -5.40 16.60
CA PHE A 238 -6.50 -4.43 15.59
C PHE A 238 -7.99 -4.48 15.31
N PRO A 239 -8.71 -3.39 15.56
CA PRO A 239 -10.09 -3.25 15.15
C PRO A 239 -10.23 -3.11 13.62
N ARG A 240 -11.37 -3.39 13.11
CA ARG A 240 -11.78 -3.80 11.76
C ARG A 240 -11.90 -2.67 10.74
N THR A 241 -11.46 -2.86 9.48
CA THR A 241 -11.50 -1.89 8.38
C THR A 241 -12.05 -2.44 7.04
N LYS A 242 -12.56 -1.63 6.10
CA LYS A 242 -13.11 -2.02 4.78
C LYS A 242 -12.18 -1.73 3.60
N GLY A 243 -11.82 -2.77 2.89
CA GLY A 243 -11.33 -2.75 1.52
C GLY A 243 -11.80 -4.01 0.81
N TRP A 244 -11.87 -3.98 -0.51
CA TRP A 244 -12.04 -5.18 -1.31
C TRP A 244 -10.67 -5.83 -1.46
N VAL A 245 -10.50 -7.04 -0.98
CA VAL A 245 -9.31 -7.84 -1.22
C VAL A 245 -9.70 -8.97 -2.14
N SER A 246 -9.15 -8.99 -3.35
CA SER A 246 -9.23 -10.12 -4.27
C SER A 246 -7.95 -10.93 -4.11
N ARG A 247 -8.07 -12.23 -3.89
CA ARG A 247 -6.95 -13.17 -3.91
C ARG A 247 -7.06 -14.06 -5.14
N HIS A 248 -5.96 -14.26 -5.82
CA HIS A 248 -5.78 -15.30 -6.82
C HIS A 248 -4.69 -16.23 -6.31
N ASP A 249 -4.95 -17.55 -6.37
CA ASP A 249 -3.98 -18.59 -6.07
C ASP A 249 -2.84 -18.57 -7.08
#